data_b4a86fc03adecce5e4a6d48325afb096
#
_entry.id   b4a86fc03adecce5e4a6d48325afb096
#
_cell.length_a   1.000
_cell.length_b   1.000
_cell.length_c   1.000
_cell.angle_alpha   90.00
_cell.angle_beta   90.00
_cell.angle_gamma   90.00
#
_symmetry.space_group_name_H-M   'P 1'
#
loop_
_entity.id
_entity.type
_entity.pdbx_description
1 polymer ?
#
loop_
_entity_poly.entity_id
_entity_poly.type
_entity_poly.pdbx_seq_one_letter_code
_entity_poly.pdbx_strand_id
1 'polypeptide(L)'
;MQKASETVVGAINADVLQFTAGLDTVLDRRLAEWDCYGTAAHVTMLSRIPVKPVLFTKRERDAVVRELAALAQSARRGDFEITAEDQDCHLAIERRLTERLGDLGKCV
;
A
#
# COMPACT_ATOMS: atom_id res chain seq x y z
N MET A 1 6.45 -7.07 -23.04
CA MET A 1 5.03 -6.88 -22.75
C MET A 1 4.84 -6.81 -21.25
N GLN A 2 4.32 -5.72 -20.79
CA GLN A 2 4.13 -5.50 -19.37
C GLN A 2 2.88 -6.22 -18.90
N LYS A 3 3.02 -7.11 -17.93
CA LYS A 3 1.85 -7.77 -17.35
C LYS A 3 1.10 -6.78 -16.47
N ALA A 4 -0.22 -6.86 -16.51
CA ALA A 4 -1.04 -6.13 -15.56
C ALA A 4 -0.66 -6.56 -14.13
N SER A 5 -0.67 -5.62 -13.21
CA SER A 5 -0.39 -5.91 -11.80
C SER A 5 -1.48 -6.84 -11.25
N GLU A 6 -1.06 -7.92 -10.60
CA GLU A 6 -2.00 -8.82 -9.93
C GLU A 6 -2.32 -8.25 -8.55
N THR A 7 -3.59 -8.01 -8.32
CA THR A 7 -4.12 -7.63 -7.00
C THR A 7 -4.72 -8.86 -6.33
N VAL A 8 -5.24 -8.68 -5.11
CA VAL A 8 -5.97 -9.74 -4.39
C VAL A 8 -7.16 -10.27 -5.21
N VAL A 9 -7.74 -9.43 -6.06
CA VAL A 9 -8.88 -9.81 -6.92
C VAL A 9 -8.46 -10.26 -8.32
N GLY A 10 -7.16 -10.33 -8.60
CA GLY A 10 -6.61 -10.80 -9.87
C GLY A 10 -6.17 -9.69 -10.81
N ALA A 11 -5.81 -10.09 -12.03
CA ALA A 11 -5.34 -9.14 -13.05
C ALA A 11 -6.51 -8.39 -13.66
N ILE A 12 -6.30 -7.09 -13.94
CA ILE A 12 -7.31 -6.22 -14.54
C ILE A 12 -6.88 -5.86 -15.95
N ASN A 13 -7.86 -5.87 -16.91
CA ASN A 13 -7.61 -5.43 -18.27
C ASN A 13 -7.13 -3.98 -18.30
N ALA A 14 -6.08 -3.68 -19.06
CA ALA A 14 -5.45 -2.38 -19.08
C ALA A 14 -6.39 -1.23 -19.48
N ASP A 15 -7.28 -1.46 -20.48
CA ASP A 15 -8.21 -0.43 -20.92
C ASP A 15 -9.27 -0.13 -19.88
N VAL A 16 -9.78 -1.16 -19.21
CA VAL A 16 -10.74 -1.01 -18.12
C VAL A 16 -10.08 -0.28 -16.96
N LEU A 17 -8.84 -0.63 -16.64
CA LEU A 17 -8.07 0.01 -15.57
C LEU A 17 -7.88 1.50 -15.83
N GLN A 18 -7.48 1.86 -17.05
CA GLN A 18 -7.30 3.26 -17.41
C GLN A 18 -8.60 4.06 -17.30
N PHE A 19 -9.70 3.46 -17.74
CA PHE A 19 -11.01 4.09 -17.65
C PHE A 19 -11.47 4.30 -16.21
N THR A 20 -11.30 3.28 -15.35
CA THR A 20 -11.77 3.33 -13.95
C THR A 20 -10.87 4.19 -13.06
N ALA A 21 -9.55 4.14 -13.25
CA ALA A 21 -8.62 4.93 -12.46
C ALA A 21 -8.67 6.42 -12.83
N GLY A 22 -8.77 6.75 -14.12
CA GLY A 22 -8.86 8.13 -14.59
C GLY A 22 -7.77 9.02 -14.00
N LEU A 23 -8.16 10.11 -13.34
CA LEU A 23 -7.25 11.06 -12.67
C LEU A 23 -6.94 10.70 -11.22
N ASP A 24 -7.46 9.57 -10.71
CA ASP A 24 -7.28 9.20 -9.30
C ASP A 24 -5.81 9.06 -8.93
N THR A 25 -4.97 8.53 -9.83
CA THR A 25 -3.55 8.36 -9.56
C THR A 25 -2.84 9.71 -9.33
N VAL A 26 -3.28 10.75 -10.01
CA VAL A 26 -2.72 12.10 -9.86
C VAL A 26 -3.21 12.75 -8.56
N LEU A 27 -4.50 12.65 -8.30
CA LEU A 27 -5.12 13.25 -7.10
C LEU A 27 -4.67 12.53 -5.83
N ASP A 28 -4.53 11.21 -5.88
CA ASP A 28 -4.16 10.39 -4.74
C ASP A 28 -2.73 10.65 -4.25
N ARG A 29 -1.86 11.22 -5.09
CA ARG A 29 -0.51 11.61 -4.64
C ARG A 29 -0.55 12.53 -3.44
N ARG A 30 -1.57 13.35 -3.34
CA ARG A 30 -1.75 14.28 -2.21
C ARG A 30 -2.15 13.55 -0.93
N LEU A 31 -2.69 12.34 -1.06
CA LEU A 31 -3.17 11.55 0.06
C LEU A 31 -2.15 10.51 0.53
N ALA A 32 -1.14 10.21 -0.28
CA ALA A 32 -0.23 9.09 -0.02
C ALA A 32 0.47 9.18 1.33
N GLU A 33 0.98 10.35 1.69
CA GLU A 33 1.63 10.57 2.99
C GLU A 33 0.68 10.25 4.15
N TRP A 34 -0.54 10.76 4.06
CA TRP A 34 -1.55 10.60 5.10
C TRP A 34 -2.05 9.16 5.19
N ASP A 35 -2.17 8.48 4.06
CA ASP A 35 -2.53 7.07 4.02
C ASP A 35 -1.46 6.23 4.74
N CYS A 36 -0.18 6.53 4.55
CA CYS A 36 0.89 5.84 5.27
C CYS A 36 0.71 5.96 6.79
N TYR A 37 0.38 7.15 7.29
CA TYR A 37 0.16 7.35 8.72
C TYR A 37 -1.08 6.59 9.21
N GLY A 38 -2.18 6.65 8.46
CA GLY A 38 -3.39 5.91 8.80
C GLY A 38 -3.16 4.41 8.80
N THR A 39 -2.44 3.90 7.81
CA THR A 39 -2.10 2.49 7.70
C THR A 39 -1.19 2.04 8.84
N ALA A 40 -0.21 2.86 9.24
CA ALA A 40 0.66 2.57 10.38
C ALA A 40 -0.15 2.46 11.68
N ALA A 41 -1.10 3.35 11.89
CA ALA A 41 -1.99 3.30 13.03
C ALA A 41 -2.86 2.03 13.01
N HIS A 42 -3.38 1.67 11.85
CA HIS A 42 -4.20 0.47 11.66
C HIS A 42 -3.41 -0.81 11.97
N VAL A 43 -2.20 -0.95 11.43
CA VAL A 43 -1.31 -2.09 11.70
C VAL A 43 -0.96 -2.17 13.19
N THR A 44 -0.69 -1.03 13.82
CA THR A 44 -0.41 -0.99 15.26
C THR A 44 -1.60 -1.51 16.05
N MET A 45 -2.81 -1.10 15.69
CA MET A 45 -4.04 -1.59 16.30
C MET A 45 -4.17 -3.11 16.12
N LEU A 46 -3.98 -3.60 14.89
CA LEU A 46 -4.08 -5.03 14.60
C LEU A 46 -3.07 -5.87 15.39
N SER A 47 -1.90 -5.30 15.72
CA SER A 47 -0.89 -6.01 16.52
C SER A 47 -1.28 -6.14 17.99
N ARG A 48 -2.27 -5.38 18.46
CA ARG A 48 -2.66 -5.30 19.86
C ARG A 48 -4.02 -5.90 20.19
N ILE A 49 -4.85 -6.17 19.19
CA ILE A 49 -6.16 -6.75 19.46
C ILE A 49 -6.01 -8.20 19.96
N PRO A 50 -6.87 -8.61 20.90
CA PRO A 50 -6.76 -9.92 21.54
C PRO A 50 -7.40 -11.04 20.69
N VAL A 51 -6.90 -11.25 19.47
CA VAL A 51 -7.35 -12.32 18.58
C VAL A 51 -6.25 -13.33 18.39
N LYS A 52 -6.62 -14.58 18.12
CA LYS A 52 -5.67 -15.66 17.84
C LYS A 52 -6.07 -16.39 16.56
N PRO A 53 -5.10 -16.71 15.69
CA PRO A 53 -3.68 -16.35 15.83
C PRO A 53 -3.46 -14.84 15.76
N VAL A 54 -2.34 -14.40 16.32
CA VAL A 54 -1.94 -12.98 16.30
C VAL A 54 -1.78 -12.51 14.85
N LEU A 55 -2.40 -11.39 14.49
CA LEU A 55 -2.37 -10.88 13.12
C LEU A 55 -1.00 -10.30 12.75
N PHE A 56 -0.39 -9.56 13.68
CA PHE A 56 0.96 -9.02 13.54
C PHE A 56 1.71 -9.23 14.85
N THR A 57 2.88 -9.86 14.78
CA THR A 57 3.79 -9.85 15.92
C THR A 57 4.37 -8.45 16.09
N LYS A 58 4.95 -8.18 17.26
CA LYS A 58 5.61 -6.88 17.50
C LYS A 58 6.70 -6.59 16.45
N ARG A 59 7.50 -7.62 16.11
CA ARG A 59 8.58 -7.49 15.12
C ARG A 59 8.01 -7.19 13.73
N GLU A 60 6.95 -7.89 13.34
CA GLU A 60 6.28 -7.67 12.05
C GLU A 60 5.68 -6.27 11.98
N ARG A 61 4.98 -5.85 13.03
CA ARG A 61 4.43 -4.50 13.12
C ARG A 61 5.53 -3.46 12.96
N ASP A 62 6.63 -3.59 13.68
CA ASP A 62 7.72 -2.63 13.64
C ASP A 62 8.35 -2.55 12.25
N ALA A 63 8.48 -3.69 11.56
CA ALA A 63 8.98 -3.71 10.18
C ALA A 63 8.05 -2.97 9.22
N VAL A 64 6.75 -3.22 9.30
CA VAL A 64 5.76 -2.56 8.46
C VAL A 64 5.72 -1.05 8.74
N VAL A 65 5.68 -0.66 10.00
CA VAL A 65 5.65 0.76 10.38
C VAL A 65 6.90 1.49 9.89
N ARG A 66 8.07 0.84 9.97
CA ARG A 66 9.32 1.43 9.48
C ARG A 66 9.27 1.70 7.97
N GLU A 67 8.77 0.73 7.19
CA GLU A 67 8.63 0.90 5.74
C GLU A 67 7.58 1.96 5.41
N LEU A 68 6.48 2.00 6.14
CA LEU A 68 5.46 3.04 5.95
C LEU A 68 6.02 4.44 6.24
N ALA A 69 6.86 4.59 7.26
CA ALA A 69 7.51 5.85 7.56
C ALA A 69 8.42 6.29 6.40
N ALA A 70 9.16 5.35 5.81
CA ALA A 70 10.00 5.64 4.65
C ALA A 70 9.16 6.05 3.43
N LEU A 71 8.04 5.36 3.18
CA LEU A 71 7.12 5.71 2.10
C LEU A 71 6.47 7.08 2.32
N ALA A 72 6.10 7.40 3.55
CA ALA A 72 5.55 8.71 3.87
C ALA A 72 6.54 9.83 3.55
N GLN A 73 7.81 9.64 3.86
CA GLN A 73 8.85 10.61 3.51
C GLN A 73 9.04 10.74 2.00
N SER A 74 9.00 9.62 1.28
CA SER A 74 9.06 9.64 -0.19
C SER A 74 7.87 10.41 -0.77
N ALA A 75 6.68 10.17 -0.25
CA ALA A 75 5.47 10.87 -0.69
C ALA A 75 5.58 12.37 -0.40
N ARG A 76 6.10 12.73 0.76
CA ARG A 76 6.29 14.14 1.15
C ARG A 76 7.26 14.87 0.22
N ARG A 77 8.30 14.16 -0.25
CA ARG A 77 9.28 14.72 -1.20
C ARG A 77 8.79 14.72 -2.64
N GLY A 78 7.65 14.09 -2.93
CA GLY A 78 7.14 13.95 -4.29
C GLY A 78 7.77 12.80 -5.07
N ASP A 79 8.46 11.88 -4.40
CA ASP A 79 9.16 10.74 -5.02
C ASP A 79 8.32 9.46 -5.08
N PHE A 80 7.11 9.50 -4.54
CA PHE A 80 6.24 8.33 -4.49
C PHE A 80 5.33 8.31 -5.71
N GLU A 81 5.47 7.31 -6.55
CA GLU A 81 4.67 7.15 -7.77
C GLU A 81 3.50 6.22 -7.56
N ILE A 82 2.36 6.63 -8.10
CA ILE A 82 1.14 5.82 -8.20
C ILE A 82 0.90 5.59 -9.67
N THR A 83 0.93 4.33 -10.09
CA THR A 83 0.69 3.97 -11.49
C THR A 83 -0.79 3.69 -11.71
N ALA A 84 -1.22 3.69 -13.00
CA ALA A 84 -2.58 3.32 -13.34
C ALA A 84 -2.92 1.90 -12.88
N GLU A 85 -1.93 1.01 -12.88
CA GLU A 85 -2.10 -0.37 -12.42
C GLU A 85 -2.40 -0.47 -10.93
N ASP A 86 -1.93 0.49 -10.13
CA ASP A 86 -2.21 0.53 -8.70
C ASP A 86 -3.66 0.94 -8.39
N GLN A 87 -4.32 1.65 -9.29
CA GLN A 87 -5.67 2.19 -9.16
C GLN A 87 -5.76 3.35 -8.16
N ASP A 88 -5.20 3.22 -6.96
CA ASP A 88 -5.23 4.27 -5.93
C ASP A 88 -3.96 4.25 -5.08
N CYS A 89 -3.85 5.19 -4.14
CA CYS A 89 -2.67 5.32 -3.30
C CYS A 89 -2.49 4.14 -2.34
N HIS A 90 -3.57 3.57 -1.83
CA HIS A 90 -3.46 2.45 -0.88
C HIS A 90 -2.89 1.20 -1.57
N LEU A 91 -3.34 0.88 -2.78
CA LEU A 91 -2.79 -0.24 -3.53
C LEU A 91 -1.32 -0.01 -3.91
N ALA A 92 -0.94 1.24 -4.20
CA ALA A 92 0.46 1.58 -4.45
C ALA A 92 1.31 1.34 -3.19
N ILE A 93 0.81 1.72 -2.02
CA ILE A 93 1.48 1.45 -0.74
C ILE A 93 1.62 -0.04 -0.50
N GLU A 94 0.55 -0.81 -0.69
CA GLU A 94 0.58 -2.27 -0.55
C GLU A 94 1.62 -2.90 -1.48
N ARG A 95 1.67 -2.45 -2.73
CA ARG A 95 2.68 -2.94 -3.70
C ARG A 95 4.10 -2.66 -3.20
N ARG A 96 4.37 -1.45 -2.75
CA ARG A 96 5.70 -1.08 -2.27
C ARG A 96 6.08 -1.86 -1.02
N LEU A 97 5.14 -2.06 -0.10
CA LEU A 97 5.37 -2.87 1.09
C LEU A 97 5.65 -4.33 0.71
N THR A 98 4.92 -4.87 -0.25
CA THR A 98 5.10 -6.24 -0.71
C THR A 98 6.45 -6.44 -1.38
N GLU A 99 6.93 -5.48 -2.16
CA GLU A 99 8.26 -5.51 -2.75
C GLU A 99 9.36 -5.58 -1.69
N ARG A 100 9.16 -4.94 -0.54
CA ARG A 100 10.16 -4.88 0.53
C ARG A 100 10.02 -5.98 1.58
N LEU A 101 8.80 -6.40 1.88
CA LEU A 101 8.49 -7.27 3.01
C LEU A 101 7.83 -8.58 2.61
N GLY A 102 7.60 -8.80 1.30
CA GLY A 102 6.92 -10.00 0.83
C GLY A 102 5.45 -10.04 1.26
N ASP A 103 4.95 -11.23 1.61
CA ASP A 103 3.53 -11.43 1.93
C ASP A 103 3.05 -10.60 3.12
N LEU A 104 3.95 -10.18 4.00
CA LEU A 104 3.58 -9.31 5.12
C LEU A 104 3.00 -7.97 4.63
N GLY A 105 3.51 -7.45 3.52
CA GLY A 105 3.00 -6.22 2.91
C GLY A 105 1.57 -6.31 2.41
N LYS A 106 1.08 -7.52 2.16
CA LYS A 106 -0.30 -7.75 1.71
C LYS A 106 -1.33 -7.76 2.84
N CYS A 107 -0.87 -7.71 4.07
CA CYS A 107 -1.75 -7.78 5.25
C CYS A 107 -2.23 -6.41 5.74
N VAL A 108 -1.80 -5.35 5.07
CA VAL A 108 -2.16 -3.97 5.47
C VAL A 108 -3.49 -3.49 4.93
#